data_0f51ae113bfd0aa450b84f451dc9a025
#
_entry.id   0f51ae113bfd0aa450b84f451dc9a025
#
_cell.length_a   1.000
_cell.length_b   1.000
_cell.length_c   1.000
_cell.angle_alpha   90.00
_cell.angle_beta   90.00
_cell.angle_gamma   90.00
#
_symmetry.space_group_name_H-M   'P 1'
#
loop_
_entity.id
_entity.type
_entity.pdbx_description
1 polymer ?
#
loop_
_entity_poly.entity_id
_entity_poly.type
_entity_poly.pdbx_seq_one_letter_code
_entity_poly.pdbx_strand_id
1 'polypeptide(L)'
;MDNQKCPDSLKRITTAAQAEAFIAQQVEEIRAQVGDKKVLLALSGGVDSSVAAYLMKESGFDCIGVTMKLFENEDVGVSRERGCCSADDAEDARSVAYRLGMPFYVFNFAEDFRREVIERFVQSYENGTTPNPCIDCNRFLKFDRLYRRGRELGFDYTATGHYARIERDSSGRYLLKKAYDLNKDQSYVLYA
;
A
#
# COMPACT_ATOMS: atom_id res chain seq x y z
N MET A 1 19.79 2.68 -20.11
CA MET A 1 18.56 2.82 -19.27
C MET A 1 18.01 4.19 -19.60
N ASP A 2 16.97 4.23 -20.43
CA ASP A 2 16.36 5.48 -20.84
C ASP A 2 15.70 6.16 -19.64
N ASN A 3 16.15 7.37 -19.38
CA ASN A 3 15.63 8.28 -18.39
C ASN A 3 14.26 8.76 -18.90
N GLN A 4 13.21 7.93 -18.78
CA GLN A 4 11.88 8.28 -19.22
C GLN A 4 11.40 9.46 -18.38
N LYS A 5 11.31 10.63 -19.01
CA LYS A 5 10.80 11.86 -18.41
C LYS A 5 9.35 11.65 -17.96
N CYS A 6 9.03 12.20 -16.79
CA CYS A 6 7.66 12.34 -16.32
C CYS A 6 6.79 12.91 -17.45
N PRO A 7 5.59 12.34 -17.71
CA PRO A 7 4.71 12.85 -18.77
C PRO A 7 4.46 14.35 -18.62
N ASP A 8 4.47 15.09 -19.74
CA ASP A 8 4.26 16.53 -19.76
C ASP A 8 2.88 16.96 -19.20
N SER A 9 1.95 16.02 -19.11
CA SER A 9 0.63 16.22 -18.49
C SER A 9 0.67 16.30 -16.96
N LEU A 10 1.73 15.81 -16.31
CA LEU A 10 1.91 15.88 -14.88
C LEU A 10 2.73 17.12 -14.50
N LYS A 11 2.07 18.09 -13.90
CA LYS A 11 2.76 19.26 -13.34
C LYS A 11 3.56 18.81 -12.11
N ARG A 12 4.89 18.96 -12.18
CA ARG A 12 5.76 18.73 -11.03
C ARG A 12 5.47 19.76 -9.94
N ILE A 13 5.32 19.28 -8.73
CA ILE A 13 5.29 20.11 -7.53
C ILE A 13 6.73 20.51 -7.23
N THR A 14 7.03 21.80 -7.35
CA THR A 14 8.38 22.36 -7.16
C THR A 14 8.46 23.40 -6.06
N THR A 15 7.32 23.83 -5.53
CA THR A 15 7.23 24.83 -4.46
C THR A 15 6.36 24.36 -3.32
N ALA A 16 6.58 24.88 -2.11
CA ALA A 16 5.76 24.56 -0.94
C ALA A 16 4.29 24.90 -1.17
N ALA A 17 3.98 26.04 -1.78
CA ALA A 17 2.60 26.45 -2.09
C ALA A 17 1.88 25.47 -3.03
N GLN A 18 2.60 24.90 -4.01
CA GLN A 18 2.04 23.85 -4.88
C GLN A 18 1.78 22.56 -4.11
N ALA A 19 2.67 22.19 -3.18
CA ALA A 19 2.47 21.03 -2.32
C ALA A 19 1.25 21.21 -1.40
N GLU A 20 1.10 22.37 -0.79
CA GLU A 20 -0.05 22.72 0.07
C GLU A 20 -1.36 22.67 -0.71
N ALA A 21 -1.40 23.25 -1.93
CA ALA A 21 -2.58 23.21 -2.78
C ALA A 21 -2.95 21.77 -3.20
N PHE A 22 -1.96 20.94 -3.52
CA PHE A 22 -2.17 19.53 -3.84
C PHE A 22 -2.71 18.75 -2.63
N ILE A 23 -2.13 18.96 -1.46
CA ILE A 23 -2.59 18.31 -0.21
C ILE A 23 -4.04 18.71 0.06
N ALA A 24 -4.38 19.99 -0.01
CA ALA A 24 -5.75 20.47 0.23
C ALA A 24 -6.77 19.82 -0.72
N GLN A 25 -6.43 19.74 -2.01
CA GLN A 25 -7.28 19.06 -3.00
C GLN A 25 -7.46 17.58 -2.67
N GLN A 26 -6.37 16.85 -2.40
CA GLN A 26 -6.43 15.43 -2.08
C GLN A 26 -7.22 15.15 -0.79
N VAL A 27 -7.08 16.00 0.22
CA VAL A 27 -7.85 15.92 1.47
C VAL A 27 -9.35 16.02 1.21
N GLU A 28 -9.79 16.97 0.36
CA GLU A 28 -11.21 17.11 0.00
C GLU A 28 -11.74 15.88 -0.77
N GLU A 29 -10.99 15.40 -1.76
CA GLU A 29 -11.35 14.22 -2.54
C GLU A 29 -11.48 12.97 -1.64
N ILE A 30 -10.54 12.76 -0.73
CA ILE A 30 -10.54 11.65 0.22
C ILE A 30 -11.74 11.76 1.19
N ARG A 31 -12.00 12.94 1.75
CA ARG A 31 -13.16 13.16 2.63
C ARG A 31 -14.49 12.83 1.94
N ALA A 32 -14.61 13.19 0.67
CA ALA A 32 -15.80 12.88 -0.11
C ALA A 32 -16.00 11.36 -0.33
N GLN A 33 -14.91 10.59 -0.38
CA GLN A 33 -14.96 9.14 -0.60
C GLN A 33 -15.18 8.33 0.69
N VAL A 34 -14.53 8.73 1.77
CA VAL A 34 -14.44 7.92 3.01
C VAL A 34 -15.47 8.35 4.06
N GLY A 35 -15.81 9.65 4.15
CA GLY A 35 -16.73 10.18 5.17
C GLY A 35 -16.18 10.01 6.59
N ASP A 36 -17.03 9.65 7.55
CA ASP A 36 -16.67 9.48 8.98
C ASP A 36 -16.17 8.06 9.32
N LYS A 37 -15.59 7.37 8.36
CA LYS A 37 -15.19 5.99 8.49
C LYS A 37 -13.78 5.85 9.06
N LYS A 38 -13.51 4.66 9.64
CA LYS A 38 -12.19 4.32 10.19
C LYS A 38 -11.30 3.69 9.13
N VAL A 39 -10.02 4.07 9.10
CA VAL A 39 -9.07 3.67 8.07
C VAL A 39 -7.87 2.94 8.68
N LEU A 40 -7.60 1.73 8.19
CA LEU A 40 -6.38 1.00 8.46
C LEU A 40 -5.38 1.30 7.34
N LEU A 41 -4.19 1.76 7.69
CA LEU A 41 -3.12 2.14 6.78
C LEU A 41 -2.04 1.07 6.73
N ALA A 42 -1.85 0.44 5.59
CA ALA A 42 -0.73 -0.47 5.36
C ALA A 42 0.57 0.33 5.14
N LEU A 43 1.41 0.40 6.15
CA LEU A 43 2.68 1.10 6.15
C LEU A 43 3.83 0.13 5.84
N SER A 44 4.71 0.51 4.92
CA SER A 44 5.89 -0.25 4.52
C SER A 44 7.21 0.44 4.87
N GLY A 45 7.18 1.54 5.62
CA GLY A 45 8.36 2.39 5.84
C GLY A 45 8.74 3.26 4.64
N GLY A 46 8.22 2.97 3.45
CA GLY A 46 8.50 3.74 2.23
C GLY A 46 7.75 5.07 2.14
N VAL A 47 8.26 5.98 1.30
CA VAL A 47 7.72 7.34 1.10
C VAL A 47 6.25 7.32 0.67
N ASP A 48 5.88 6.46 -0.29
CA ASP A 48 4.55 6.44 -0.88
C ASP A 48 3.46 6.07 0.15
N SER A 49 3.72 5.06 0.98
CA SER A 49 2.81 4.68 2.07
C SER A 49 2.73 5.72 3.17
N SER A 50 3.83 6.43 3.43
CA SER A 50 3.90 7.52 4.41
C SER A 50 3.09 8.73 3.96
N VAL A 51 3.15 9.08 2.68
CA VAL A 51 2.34 10.17 2.10
C VAL A 51 0.85 9.79 2.12
N ALA A 52 0.50 8.55 1.78
CA ALA A 52 -0.88 8.08 1.89
C ALA A 52 -1.40 8.20 3.33
N ALA A 53 -0.59 7.81 4.33
CA ALA A 53 -0.93 7.94 5.74
C ALA A 53 -1.13 9.40 6.17
N TYR A 54 -0.24 10.28 5.73
CA TYR A 54 -0.33 11.71 6.02
C TYR A 54 -1.64 12.29 5.46
N LEU A 55 -1.96 12.01 4.18
CA LEU A 55 -3.19 12.49 3.56
C LEU A 55 -4.45 12.00 4.27
N MET A 56 -4.49 10.73 4.68
CA MET A 56 -5.61 10.18 5.46
C MET A 56 -5.76 10.88 6.81
N LYS A 57 -4.64 11.12 7.51
CA LYS A 57 -4.65 11.80 8.81
C LYS A 57 -5.09 13.25 8.69
N GLU A 58 -4.56 13.99 7.71
CA GLU A 58 -4.96 15.39 7.41
C GLU A 58 -6.44 15.48 6.99
N SER A 59 -6.97 14.42 6.39
CA SER A 59 -8.41 14.32 6.08
C SER A 59 -9.29 14.15 7.32
N GLY A 60 -8.70 13.95 8.51
CA GLY A 60 -9.41 13.86 9.79
C GLY A 60 -9.95 12.48 10.14
N PHE A 61 -9.49 11.42 9.45
CA PHE A 61 -9.94 10.06 9.76
C PHE A 61 -9.33 9.49 11.04
N ASP A 62 -10.10 8.60 11.69
CA ASP A 62 -9.57 7.73 12.74
C ASP A 62 -8.72 6.63 12.10
N CYS A 63 -7.40 6.79 12.21
CA CYS A 63 -6.43 5.97 11.50
C CYS A 63 -5.56 5.17 12.45
N ILE A 64 -5.24 3.94 12.04
CA ILE A 64 -4.11 3.16 12.59
C ILE A 64 -3.10 2.83 11.50
N GLY A 65 -1.81 2.81 11.84
CA GLY A 65 -0.75 2.29 11.01
C GLY A 65 -0.54 0.80 11.28
N VAL A 66 -0.38 0.02 10.22
CA VAL A 66 -0.13 -1.42 10.33
C VAL A 66 0.98 -1.83 9.39
N THR A 67 1.96 -2.59 9.89
CA THR A 67 2.94 -3.31 9.09
C THR A 67 2.68 -4.80 9.20
N MET A 68 2.85 -5.53 8.10
CA MET A 68 2.72 -6.98 8.06
C MET A 68 4.09 -7.62 8.26
N LYS A 69 4.24 -8.50 9.25
CA LYS A 69 5.38 -9.39 9.37
C LYS A 69 5.10 -10.61 8.48
N LEU A 70 5.88 -10.79 7.42
CA LEU A 70 5.66 -11.82 6.40
C LEU A 70 6.60 -13.02 6.52
N PHE A 71 7.72 -12.88 7.22
CA PHE A 71 8.71 -13.96 7.42
C PHE A 71 9.46 -13.75 8.73
N GLU A 72 10.09 -14.79 9.22
CA GLU A 72 11.07 -14.73 10.30
C GLU A 72 12.45 -14.52 9.70
N ASN A 73 13.28 -13.69 10.33
CA ASN A 73 14.63 -13.39 9.82
C ASN A 73 15.51 -14.65 9.73
N GLU A 74 15.22 -15.67 10.55
CA GLU A 74 15.92 -16.94 10.58
C GLU A 74 15.64 -17.81 9.36
N ASP A 75 14.45 -17.68 8.76
CA ASP A 75 14.01 -18.51 7.64
C ASP A 75 14.65 -18.09 6.30
N VAL A 76 15.17 -16.87 6.20
CA VAL A 76 15.57 -16.28 4.90
C VAL A 76 17.08 -16.25 4.72
N GLY A 77 17.87 -16.53 5.76
CA GLY A 77 19.34 -16.56 5.68
C GLY A 77 19.99 -15.24 5.20
N VAL A 78 19.23 -14.17 5.13
CA VAL A 78 19.65 -12.88 4.59
C VAL A 78 19.98 -11.96 5.76
N SER A 79 21.24 -11.53 5.82
CA SER A 79 21.65 -10.41 6.66
C SER A 79 20.79 -9.18 6.32
N ARG A 80 20.22 -8.58 7.31
CA ARG A 80 19.51 -7.28 7.51
C ARG A 80 19.36 -6.28 6.35
N GLU A 81 19.41 -6.69 5.08
CA GLU A 81 19.39 -5.79 3.95
C GLU A 81 18.05 -5.85 3.17
N ARG A 82 17.30 -4.75 3.30
CA ARG A 82 16.25 -4.20 2.40
C ARG A 82 15.29 -5.20 1.72
N GLY A 83 14.21 -5.49 2.37
CA GLY A 83 13.00 -6.05 1.75
C GLY A 83 11.78 -5.34 2.31
N CYS A 84 10.66 -5.25 1.58
CA CYS A 84 9.47 -4.46 1.94
C CYS A 84 8.74 -4.86 3.26
N CYS A 85 9.34 -5.69 4.10
CA CYS A 85 8.80 -6.17 5.38
C CYS A 85 9.93 -6.56 6.35
N SER A 86 11.09 -5.90 6.29
CA SER A 86 12.19 -6.08 7.23
C SER A 86 11.86 -5.47 8.60
N ALA A 87 12.66 -5.79 9.63
CA ALA A 87 12.53 -5.16 10.94
C ALA A 87 12.79 -3.65 10.87
N ASP A 88 13.72 -3.23 10.00
CA ASP A 88 14.05 -1.82 9.79
C ASP A 88 12.89 -1.07 9.12
N ASP A 89 12.22 -1.68 8.13
CA ASP A 89 11.02 -1.10 7.51
C ASP A 89 9.86 -0.98 8.51
N ALA A 90 9.73 -1.92 9.46
CA ALA A 90 8.73 -1.83 10.51
C ALA A 90 9.03 -0.68 11.50
N GLU A 91 10.31 -0.42 11.78
CA GLU A 91 10.72 0.71 12.63
C GLU A 91 10.53 2.05 11.93
N ASP A 92 10.84 2.14 10.63
CA ASP A 92 10.55 3.32 9.81
C ASP A 92 9.05 3.59 9.76
N ALA A 93 8.23 2.56 9.53
CA ALA A 93 6.78 2.67 9.54
C ALA A 93 6.23 3.12 10.91
N ARG A 94 6.81 2.61 12.00
CA ARG A 94 6.48 3.02 13.37
C ARG A 94 6.80 4.49 13.60
N SER A 95 7.98 4.95 13.14
CA SER A 95 8.41 6.34 13.24
C SER A 95 7.46 7.29 12.51
N VAL A 96 7.00 6.90 11.32
CA VAL A 96 5.97 7.65 10.57
C VAL A 96 4.68 7.72 11.34
N ALA A 97 4.15 6.59 11.81
CA ALA A 97 2.90 6.54 12.58
C ALA A 97 3.00 7.40 13.86
N TYR A 98 4.12 7.33 14.58
CA TYR A 98 4.36 8.15 15.76
C TYR A 98 4.33 9.65 15.46
N ARG A 99 5.02 10.08 14.39
CA ARG A 99 5.02 11.49 13.96
C ARG A 99 3.64 12.00 13.57
N LEU A 100 2.81 11.12 13.02
CA LEU A 100 1.42 11.43 12.64
C LEU A 100 0.41 11.28 13.81
N GLY A 101 0.89 10.92 15.01
CA GLY A 101 0.03 10.72 16.18
C GLY A 101 -0.97 9.58 15.97
N MET A 102 -0.58 8.50 15.28
CA MET A 102 -1.41 7.33 15.04
C MET A 102 -0.92 6.12 15.84
N PRO A 103 -1.83 5.27 16.37
CA PRO A 103 -1.46 3.96 16.88
C PRO A 103 -0.81 3.11 15.78
N PHE A 104 0.18 2.29 16.15
CA PHE A 104 0.91 1.43 15.22
C PHE A 104 0.92 -0.01 15.70
N TYR A 105 0.67 -0.94 14.79
CA TYR A 105 0.64 -2.37 15.07
C TYR A 105 1.42 -3.16 14.01
N VAL A 106 1.98 -4.29 14.43
CA VAL A 106 2.58 -5.29 13.55
C VAL A 106 1.69 -6.53 13.56
N PHE A 107 1.15 -6.90 12.41
CA PHE A 107 0.38 -8.13 12.27
C PHE A 107 1.25 -9.24 11.71
N ASN A 108 1.27 -10.40 12.38
CA ASN A 108 2.02 -11.54 11.92
C ASN A 108 1.18 -12.34 10.90
N PHE A 109 1.62 -12.32 9.64
CA PHE A 109 1.05 -13.09 8.54
C PHE A 109 2.08 -14.03 7.90
N ALA A 110 3.12 -14.44 8.65
CA ALA A 110 4.20 -15.27 8.12
C ALA A 110 3.69 -16.62 7.59
N GLU A 111 2.78 -17.27 8.30
CA GLU A 111 2.18 -18.54 7.87
C GLU A 111 1.31 -18.36 6.62
N ASP A 112 0.48 -17.30 6.57
CA ASP A 112 -0.33 -16.99 5.39
C ASP A 112 0.54 -16.65 4.20
N PHE A 113 1.63 -15.90 4.39
CA PHE A 113 2.58 -15.57 3.33
C PHE A 113 3.28 -16.82 2.79
N ARG A 114 3.72 -17.72 3.65
CA ARG A 114 4.31 -18.98 3.24
C ARG A 114 3.35 -19.77 2.35
N ARG A 115 2.12 -19.99 2.81
CA ARG A 115 1.12 -20.81 2.10
C ARG A 115 0.65 -20.16 0.80
N GLU A 116 0.30 -18.88 0.84
CA GLU A 116 -0.38 -18.22 -0.28
C GLU A 116 0.59 -17.59 -1.29
N VAL A 117 1.84 -17.34 -0.90
CA VAL A 117 2.82 -16.71 -1.81
C VAL A 117 3.99 -17.62 -2.09
N ILE A 118 4.69 -18.11 -1.06
CA ILE A 118 5.93 -18.88 -1.27
C ILE A 118 5.64 -20.24 -1.91
N GLU A 119 4.70 -21.01 -1.36
CA GLU A 119 4.38 -22.35 -1.87
C GLU A 119 3.83 -22.27 -3.30
N ARG A 120 2.97 -21.27 -3.60
CA ARG A 120 2.48 -21.03 -4.96
C ARG A 120 3.57 -20.62 -5.93
N PHE A 121 4.52 -19.82 -5.47
CA PHE A 121 5.66 -19.40 -6.26
C PHE A 121 6.52 -20.61 -6.65
N VAL A 122 6.87 -21.47 -5.69
CA VAL A 122 7.64 -22.71 -5.93
C VAL A 122 6.88 -23.63 -6.89
N GLN A 123 5.61 -23.89 -6.63
CA GLN A 123 4.79 -24.77 -7.48
C GLN A 123 4.68 -24.24 -8.91
N SER A 124 4.62 -22.93 -9.10
CA SER A 124 4.58 -22.34 -10.45
C SER A 124 5.87 -22.62 -11.23
N TYR A 125 7.04 -22.51 -10.59
CA TYR A 125 8.30 -22.85 -11.22
C TYR A 125 8.41 -24.36 -11.52
N GLU A 126 7.99 -25.22 -10.60
CA GLU A 126 7.93 -26.67 -10.83
C GLU A 126 7.05 -27.02 -12.03
N ASN A 127 5.99 -26.26 -12.28
CA ASN A 127 5.09 -26.41 -13.42
C ASN A 127 5.59 -25.68 -14.69
N GLY A 128 6.80 -25.12 -14.69
CA GLY A 128 7.40 -24.44 -15.83
C GLY A 128 6.82 -23.07 -16.16
N THR A 129 6.12 -22.42 -15.21
CA THR A 129 5.58 -21.06 -15.37
C THR A 129 6.40 -20.05 -14.58
N THR A 130 6.38 -18.78 -15.00
CA THR A 130 7.07 -17.69 -14.30
C THR A 130 6.07 -16.87 -13.50
N PRO A 131 5.98 -17.04 -12.16
CA PRO A 131 5.03 -16.33 -11.33
C PRO A 131 5.50 -14.91 -11.01
N ASN A 132 4.52 -14.06 -10.63
CA ASN A 132 4.80 -12.78 -10.00
C ASN A 132 4.24 -12.82 -8.56
N PRO A 133 5.09 -13.01 -7.53
CA PRO A 133 4.62 -13.16 -6.15
C PRO A 133 3.96 -11.90 -5.59
N CYS A 134 4.19 -10.72 -6.19
CA CYS A 134 3.51 -9.49 -5.76
C CYS A 134 2.01 -9.53 -6.03
N ILE A 135 1.56 -10.25 -7.06
CA ILE A 135 0.12 -10.42 -7.36
C ILE A 135 -0.53 -11.20 -6.23
N ASP A 136 0.02 -12.35 -5.87
CA ASP A 136 -0.50 -13.19 -4.80
C ASP A 136 -0.43 -12.48 -3.43
N CYS A 137 0.67 -11.77 -3.13
CA CYS A 137 0.80 -10.98 -1.92
C CYS A 137 -0.28 -9.89 -1.83
N ASN A 138 -0.55 -9.15 -2.90
CA ASN A 138 -1.62 -8.16 -2.89
C ASN A 138 -2.99 -8.82 -2.72
N ARG A 139 -3.28 -9.87 -3.50
CA ARG A 139 -4.57 -10.56 -3.49
C ARG A 139 -4.88 -11.18 -2.13
N PHE A 140 -4.01 -12.05 -1.63
CA PHE A 140 -4.31 -12.89 -0.47
C PHE A 140 -3.95 -12.25 0.86
N LEU A 141 -2.91 -11.39 0.92
CA LEU A 141 -2.51 -10.78 2.17
C LEU A 141 -3.04 -9.37 2.34
N LYS A 142 -2.75 -8.45 1.40
CA LYS A 142 -3.11 -7.04 1.59
C LYS A 142 -4.61 -6.78 1.43
N PHE A 143 -5.22 -7.30 0.36
CA PHE A 143 -6.64 -7.05 0.05
C PHE A 143 -7.60 -8.14 0.52
N ASP A 144 -7.11 -9.23 1.12
CA ASP A 144 -7.94 -10.20 1.81
C ASP A 144 -7.62 -10.25 3.32
N ARG A 145 -6.49 -10.83 3.73
CA ARG A 145 -6.17 -11.04 5.16
C ARG A 145 -6.10 -9.74 5.96
N LEU A 146 -5.37 -8.75 5.48
CA LEU A 146 -5.26 -7.46 6.16
C LEU A 146 -6.61 -6.74 6.20
N TYR A 147 -7.36 -6.76 5.11
CA TYR A 147 -8.70 -6.18 5.06
C TYR A 147 -9.64 -6.85 6.06
N ARG A 148 -9.71 -8.19 6.09
CA ARG A 148 -10.54 -8.92 7.05
C ARG A 148 -10.15 -8.61 8.49
N ARG A 149 -8.84 -8.59 8.77
CA ARG A 149 -8.35 -8.23 10.09
C ARG A 149 -8.73 -6.80 10.48
N GLY A 150 -8.67 -5.87 9.55
CA GLY A 150 -9.17 -4.51 9.74
C GLY A 150 -10.66 -4.48 10.09
N ARG A 151 -11.48 -5.23 9.36
CA ARG A 151 -12.92 -5.35 9.63
C ARG A 151 -13.23 -5.92 11.01
N GLU A 152 -12.51 -6.96 11.44
CA GLU A 152 -12.63 -7.54 12.79
C GLU A 152 -12.32 -6.51 13.90
N LEU A 153 -11.39 -5.59 13.63
CA LEU A 153 -11.00 -4.51 14.54
C LEU A 153 -11.90 -3.26 14.44
N GLY A 154 -12.94 -3.30 13.60
CA GLY A 154 -13.89 -2.22 13.43
C GLY A 154 -13.44 -1.11 12.47
N PHE A 155 -12.45 -1.39 11.59
CA PHE A 155 -12.05 -0.48 10.52
C PHE A 155 -12.83 -0.76 9.25
N ASP A 156 -13.24 0.31 8.56
CA ASP A 156 -14.07 0.23 7.37
C ASP A 156 -13.25 0.08 6.09
N TYR A 157 -12.09 0.69 6.04
CA TYR A 157 -11.22 0.74 4.86
C TYR A 157 -9.80 0.31 5.18
N THR A 158 -9.14 -0.24 4.17
CA THR A 158 -7.69 -0.43 4.14
C THR A 158 -7.10 0.48 3.07
N ALA A 159 -6.18 1.37 3.45
CA ALA A 159 -5.48 2.24 2.53
C ALA A 159 -4.03 1.79 2.35
N THR A 160 -3.53 1.93 1.14
CA THR A 160 -2.16 1.55 0.73
C THR A 160 -1.54 2.64 -0.12
N GLY A 161 -0.22 2.63 -0.27
CA GLY A 161 0.53 3.55 -1.13
C GLY A 161 0.67 3.09 -2.58
N HIS A 162 -0.24 2.28 -3.13
CA HIS A 162 -0.15 1.83 -4.52
C HIS A 162 -0.52 2.92 -5.53
N TYR A 163 0.18 2.90 -6.67
CA TYR A 163 -0.09 3.79 -7.80
C TYR A 163 -1.04 3.11 -8.79
N ALA A 164 -2.30 3.46 -8.70
CA ALA A 164 -3.36 3.07 -9.64
C ALA A 164 -4.49 4.10 -9.57
N ARG A 165 -5.43 4.05 -10.52
CA ARG A 165 -6.65 4.83 -10.47
C ARG A 165 -7.86 3.93 -10.37
N ILE A 166 -8.83 4.33 -9.56
CA ILE A 166 -10.13 3.70 -9.50
C ILE A 166 -11.15 4.74 -9.90
N GLU A 167 -11.92 4.44 -10.92
CA GLU A 167 -13.00 5.30 -11.42
C GLU A 167 -14.31 4.52 -11.41
N ARG A 168 -15.42 5.24 -11.35
CA ARG A 168 -16.75 4.64 -11.44
C ARG A 168 -17.34 4.99 -12.80
N ASP A 169 -17.77 3.99 -13.56
CA ASP A 169 -18.42 4.22 -14.83
C ASP A 169 -19.90 4.64 -14.66
N SER A 170 -20.56 4.99 -15.77
CA SER A 170 -21.97 5.41 -15.77
C SER A 170 -22.95 4.34 -15.29
N SER A 171 -22.54 3.07 -15.29
CA SER A 171 -23.33 1.95 -14.74
C SER A 171 -23.11 1.76 -13.24
N GLY A 172 -22.18 2.50 -12.65
CA GLY A 172 -21.81 2.38 -11.25
C GLY A 172 -20.73 1.34 -10.95
N ARG A 173 -20.14 0.70 -11.98
CA ARG A 173 -19.08 -0.28 -11.83
C ARG A 173 -17.73 0.40 -11.59
N TYR A 174 -16.95 -0.15 -10.68
CA TYR A 174 -15.56 0.31 -10.45
C TYR A 174 -14.63 -0.24 -11.53
N LEU A 175 -13.80 0.65 -12.05
CA LEU A 175 -12.78 0.37 -13.08
C LEU A 175 -11.41 0.60 -12.49
N LEU A 176 -10.57 -0.42 -12.51
CA LEU A 176 -9.13 -0.29 -12.22
C LEU A 176 -8.45 0.24 -13.49
N LYS A 177 -7.81 1.39 -13.38
CA LYS A 177 -7.07 2.05 -14.48
C LYS A 177 -5.61 2.24 -14.12
N LYS A 178 -4.77 2.35 -15.13
CA LYS A 178 -3.35 2.68 -14.96
C LYS A 178 -3.17 4.00 -14.22
N ALA A 179 -2.08 4.10 -13.46
CA ALA A 179 -1.68 5.33 -12.80
C ALA A 179 -1.49 6.49 -13.81
N TYR A 180 -1.53 7.72 -13.33
CA TYR A 180 -1.21 8.90 -14.17
C TYR A 180 0.25 8.87 -14.62
N ASP A 181 1.18 8.52 -13.71
CA ASP A 181 2.57 8.25 -14.07
C ASP A 181 2.72 6.76 -14.42
N LEU A 182 2.87 6.49 -15.73
CA LEU A 182 2.99 5.12 -16.24
C LEU A 182 4.28 4.43 -15.76
N ASN A 183 5.31 5.18 -15.35
CA ASN A 183 6.54 4.60 -14.81
C ASN A 183 6.35 4.09 -13.36
N LYS A 184 5.32 4.57 -12.69
CA LYS A 184 4.93 4.17 -11.33
C LYS A 184 3.73 3.23 -11.32
N ASP A 185 3.14 2.91 -12.46
CA ASP A 185 1.91 2.13 -12.54
C ASP A 185 2.04 0.76 -11.87
N GLN A 186 1.13 0.49 -10.95
CA GLN A 186 1.03 -0.77 -10.20
C GLN A 186 -0.33 -1.47 -10.44
N SER A 187 -1.10 -1.05 -11.44
CA SER A 187 -2.38 -1.69 -11.75
C SER A 187 -2.22 -3.18 -12.08
N TYR A 188 -1.07 -3.58 -12.62
CA TYR A 188 -0.76 -4.97 -13.00
C TYR A 188 -0.63 -5.94 -11.80
N VAL A 189 -0.42 -5.45 -10.59
CA VAL A 189 -0.42 -6.28 -9.36
C VAL A 189 -1.71 -6.16 -8.55
N LEU A 190 -2.69 -5.40 -9.04
CA LEU A 190 -3.95 -5.11 -8.35
C LEU A 190 -5.18 -5.69 -9.04
N TYR A 191 -5.03 -6.34 -10.19
CA TYR A 191 -6.15 -6.83 -11.01
C TYR A 191 -6.75 -8.16 -10.54
N ALA A 192 -6.11 -8.85 -9.61
CA ALA A 192 -6.44 -10.21 -9.18
C ALA A 192 -7.48 -10.25 -8.06
#